data_97e48336e52f72db6350acb86d8dd5a4
#
_entry.id   97e48336e52f72db6350acb86d8dd5a4
#
_cell.length_a   1.000
_cell.length_b   1.000
_cell.length_c   1.000
_cell.angle_alpha   90.00
_cell.angle_beta   90.00
_cell.angle_gamma   90.00
#
_symmetry.space_group_name_H-M   'P 1'
#
loop_
_entity.id
_entity.type
_entity.pdbx_description
1 polymer ?
#
loop_
_entity_poly.entity_id
_entity_poly.type
_entity_poly.pdbx_seq_one_letter_code
_entity_poly.pdbx_strand_id
1 'polypeptide(L)'
;MLLWGNASLWPYLFAVTVAVVSKHLVRIPVNGRRRHILNPSNFGITVTLVLFPWVGIAPPYHFTNNTSGALDWLLPLGVLMAGTMLNVRLSGRWPLILGWIGGFVGQAVVRWLVLDHALVAALLPMTGLAFILFTNYMITDPGTTPHKRRNQVVFGVTVAAVYGLLVTWHVVFGLFFALVIGCALRAVVVLAAPLVARWRQRPTTDAGSVR
;
A
#
# COMPACT_ATOMS: atom_id res chain seq x y z
N MET A 1 -7.92 -14.32 -5.90
CA MET A 1 -8.42 -13.49 -4.79
C MET A 1 -7.47 -13.61 -3.61
N LEU A 2 -7.17 -12.51 -2.91
CA LEU A 2 -6.26 -12.53 -1.75
C LEU A 2 -6.97 -12.89 -0.43
N LEU A 3 -8.28 -12.68 -0.34
CA LEU A 3 -9.07 -13.06 0.83
C LEU A 3 -9.34 -14.57 0.86
N TRP A 4 -9.39 -15.12 2.05
CA TRP A 4 -9.83 -16.48 2.33
C TRP A 4 -11.01 -16.45 3.31
N GLY A 5 -12.20 -16.69 2.81
CA GLY A 5 -13.48 -16.69 3.56
C GLY A 5 -14.10 -18.07 3.68
N ASN A 6 -13.30 -19.16 3.60
CA ASN A 6 -13.78 -20.53 3.55
C ASN A 6 -14.80 -20.73 2.40
N ALA A 7 -15.87 -21.48 2.62
CA ALA A 7 -16.93 -21.72 1.65
C ALA A 7 -17.95 -20.57 1.53
N SER A 8 -17.79 -19.48 2.32
CA SER A 8 -18.72 -18.34 2.33
C SER A 8 -18.41 -17.34 1.23
N LEU A 9 -19.39 -16.95 0.44
CA LEU A 9 -19.28 -15.90 -0.58
C LEU A 9 -19.43 -14.48 -0.02
N TRP A 10 -20.03 -14.32 1.15
CA TRP A 10 -20.36 -13.01 1.72
C TRP A 10 -19.15 -12.09 1.95
N PRO A 11 -18.01 -12.55 2.48
CA PRO A 11 -16.85 -11.68 2.65
C PRO A 11 -16.32 -11.14 1.33
N TYR A 12 -16.39 -11.93 0.27
CA TYR A 12 -15.93 -11.51 -1.06
C TYR A 12 -16.86 -10.46 -1.67
N LEU A 13 -18.18 -10.67 -1.58
CA LEU A 13 -19.17 -9.69 -2.03
C LEU A 13 -19.05 -8.39 -1.23
N PHE A 14 -18.89 -8.50 0.08
CA PHE A 14 -18.69 -7.34 0.95
C PHE A 14 -17.41 -6.57 0.57
N ALA A 15 -16.28 -7.25 0.40
CA ALA A 15 -15.02 -6.62 0.03
C ALA A 15 -15.11 -5.86 -1.31
N VAL A 16 -15.76 -6.47 -2.32
CA VAL A 16 -15.97 -5.84 -3.63
C VAL A 16 -16.89 -4.63 -3.51
N THR A 17 -17.98 -4.75 -2.75
CA THR A 17 -18.91 -3.64 -2.51
C THR A 17 -18.20 -2.46 -1.84
N VAL A 18 -17.45 -2.71 -0.75
CA VAL A 18 -16.66 -1.68 -0.07
C VAL A 18 -15.64 -1.05 -1.01
N ALA A 19 -14.95 -1.86 -1.83
CA ALA A 19 -13.99 -1.37 -2.81
C ALA A 19 -14.64 -0.39 -3.82
N VAL A 20 -15.78 -0.76 -4.39
CA VAL A 20 -16.50 0.06 -5.36
C VAL A 20 -17.03 1.34 -4.71
N VAL A 21 -17.68 1.21 -3.55
CA VAL A 21 -18.25 2.35 -2.81
C VAL A 21 -17.16 3.33 -2.39
N SER A 22 -16.03 2.84 -1.86
CA SER A 22 -14.91 3.69 -1.43
C SER A 22 -14.32 4.51 -2.57
N LYS A 23 -14.25 3.96 -3.77
CA LYS A 23 -13.77 4.64 -4.98
C LYS A 23 -14.64 5.86 -5.33
N HIS A 24 -15.92 5.84 -5.00
CA HIS A 24 -16.86 6.92 -5.27
C HIS A 24 -17.00 7.91 -4.11
N LEU A 25 -17.02 7.42 -2.88
CA LEU A 25 -17.26 8.25 -1.70
C LEU A 25 -15.98 8.92 -1.17
N VAL A 26 -14.85 8.19 -1.13
CA VAL A 26 -13.61 8.66 -0.49
C VAL A 26 -12.72 9.35 -1.51
N ARG A 27 -13.04 10.60 -1.84
CA ARG A 27 -12.31 11.40 -2.84
C ARG A 27 -11.88 12.74 -2.28
N ILE A 28 -10.68 13.19 -2.65
CA ILE A 28 -10.18 14.54 -2.37
C ILE A 28 -9.86 15.30 -3.66
N PRO A 29 -9.86 16.64 -3.63
CA PRO A 29 -9.38 17.45 -4.73
C PRO A 29 -7.84 17.36 -4.80
N VAL A 30 -7.32 16.88 -5.91
CA VAL A 30 -5.89 16.83 -6.22
C VAL A 30 -5.68 17.50 -7.57
N ASN A 31 -4.97 18.64 -7.61
CA ASN A 31 -4.71 19.40 -8.82
C ASN A 31 -6.00 19.71 -9.65
N GLY A 32 -7.05 20.16 -8.98
CA GLY A 32 -8.32 20.53 -9.61
C GLY A 32 -9.22 19.35 -10.03
N ARG A 33 -8.81 18.10 -9.79
CA ARG A 33 -9.61 16.91 -10.08
C ARG A 33 -9.89 16.11 -8.83
N ARG A 34 -11.11 15.59 -8.66
CA ARG A 34 -11.46 14.70 -7.55
C ARG A 34 -10.91 13.30 -7.82
N ARG A 35 -9.98 12.85 -6.96
CA ARG A 35 -9.37 11.51 -7.03
C ARG A 35 -9.66 10.73 -5.76
N HIS A 36 -9.84 9.41 -5.89
CA HIS A 36 -9.92 8.52 -4.73
C HIS A 36 -8.55 8.49 -4.01
N ILE A 37 -8.60 8.41 -2.68
CA ILE A 37 -7.41 8.48 -1.83
C ILE A 37 -6.84 7.11 -1.55
N LEU A 38 -7.72 6.12 -1.40
CA LEU A 38 -7.40 4.76 -1.01
C LEU A 38 -7.39 3.86 -2.24
N ASN A 39 -6.47 2.92 -2.31
CA ASN A 39 -6.58 1.84 -3.29
C ASN A 39 -7.87 1.05 -2.98
N PRO A 40 -8.85 0.98 -3.91
CA PRO A 40 -10.15 0.40 -3.61
C PRO A 40 -10.08 -1.07 -3.20
N SER A 41 -9.30 -1.87 -3.93
CA SER A 41 -9.14 -3.30 -3.64
C SER A 41 -8.52 -3.54 -2.27
N ASN A 42 -7.44 -2.81 -1.97
CA ASN A 42 -6.77 -2.91 -0.68
C ASN A 42 -7.68 -2.46 0.47
N PHE A 43 -8.44 -1.40 0.28
CA PHE A 43 -9.37 -0.90 1.29
C PHE A 43 -10.51 -1.88 1.55
N GLY A 44 -11.09 -2.48 0.48
CA GLY A 44 -12.10 -3.53 0.60
C GLY A 44 -11.59 -4.74 1.40
N ILE A 45 -10.36 -5.20 1.11
CA ILE A 45 -9.70 -6.28 1.86
C ILE A 45 -9.53 -5.86 3.33
N THR A 46 -8.98 -4.67 3.57
CA THR A 46 -8.70 -4.16 4.93
C THR A 46 -9.96 -4.11 5.79
N VAL A 47 -11.04 -3.53 5.29
CA VAL A 47 -12.31 -3.42 6.03
C VAL A 47 -12.90 -4.80 6.30
N THR A 48 -12.80 -5.71 5.32
CA THR A 48 -13.29 -7.10 5.49
C THR A 48 -12.51 -7.83 6.59
N LEU A 49 -11.18 -7.71 6.62
CA LEU A 49 -10.34 -8.34 7.63
C LEU A 49 -10.61 -7.80 9.06
N VAL A 50 -10.99 -6.52 9.17
CA VAL A 50 -11.35 -5.92 10.47
C VAL A 50 -12.73 -6.38 10.94
N LEU A 51 -13.72 -6.44 10.05
CA LEU A 51 -15.10 -6.74 10.41
C LEU A 51 -15.42 -8.22 10.50
N PHE A 52 -14.64 -9.07 9.82
CA PHE A 52 -14.83 -10.52 9.83
C PHE A 52 -13.58 -11.22 10.38
N PRO A 53 -13.46 -11.40 11.72
CA PRO A 53 -12.25 -11.98 12.34
C PRO A 53 -11.93 -13.42 11.89
N TRP A 54 -12.90 -14.12 11.33
CA TRP A 54 -12.75 -15.47 10.77
C TRP A 54 -12.26 -15.50 9.33
N VAL A 55 -12.18 -14.34 8.66
CA VAL A 55 -11.62 -14.19 7.32
C VAL A 55 -10.11 -13.95 7.43
N GLY A 56 -9.35 -14.64 6.60
CA GLY A 56 -7.90 -14.48 6.49
C GLY A 56 -7.44 -14.10 5.09
N ILE A 57 -6.14 -14.16 4.91
CA ILE A 57 -5.50 -14.03 3.60
C ILE A 57 -5.21 -15.42 3.06
N ALA A 58 -5.49 -15.64 1.76
CA ALA A 58 -5.23 -16.88 1.08
C ALA A 58 -3.74 -17.23 1.17
N PRO A 59 -3.40 -18.46 1.60
CA PRO A 59 -2.01 -18.89 1.70
C PRO A 59 -1.35 -18.91 0.31
N PRO A 60 -0.01 -18.73 0.24
CA PRO A 60 0.71 -18.62 -1.03
C PRO A 60 0.46 -19.80 -1.99
N TYR A 61 0.40 -21.03 -1.44
CA TYR A 61 0.17 -22.24 -2.21
C TYR A 61 -1.24 -22.36 -2.80
N HIS A 62 -2.20 -21.56 -2.32
CA HIS A 62 -3.57 -21.61 -2.82
C HIS A 62 -3.67 -21.25 -4.31
N PHE A 63 -2.76 -20.44 -4.80
CA PHE A 63 -2.73 -20.03 -6.22
C PHE A 63 -2.17 -21.09 -7.16
N THR A 64 -1.48 -22.08 -6.62
CA THR A 64 -0.86 -23.18 -7.37
C THR A 64 -1.39 -24.56 -6.94
N ASN A 65 -2.45 -24.61 -6.15
CA ASN A 65 -2.95 -25.85 -5.52
C ASN A 65 -3.41 -26.92 -6.54
N ASN A 66 -3.82 -26.49 -7.74
CA ASN A 66 -4.27 -27.36 -8.84
C ASN A 66 -3.25 -27.43 -9.98
N THR A 67 -2.02 -26.97 -9.76
CA THR A 67 -0.94 -27.03 -10.74
C THR A 67 0.17 -27.92 -10.23
N SER A 68 1.02 -28.39 -11.11
CA SER A 68 2.17 -29.20 -10.77
C SER A 68 3.35 -28.94 -11.71
N GLY A 69 4.55 -29.16 -11.23
CA GLY A 69 5.77 -29.05 -12.01
C GLY A 69 6.08 -27.61 -12.47
N ALA A 70 6.28 -27.41 -13.75
CA ALA A 70 6.68 -26.10 -14.29
C ALA A 70 5.64 -25.00 -14.09
N LEU A 71 4.35 -25.33 -14.05
CA LEU A 71 3.26 -24.36 -13.90
C LEU A 71 3.27 -23.68 -12.53
N ASP A 72 3.78 -24.34 -11.48
CA ASP A 72 3.88 -23.77 -10.13
C ASP A 72 4.81 -22.55 -10.09
N TRP A 73 5.79 -22.53 -10.97
CA TRP A 73 6.73 -21.42 -11.12
C TRP A 73 6.31 -20.43 -12.20
N LEU A 74 5.74 -20.91 -13.30
CA LEU A 74 5.35 -20.06 -14.44
C LEU A 74 4.22 -19.09 -14.06
N LEU A 75 3.25 -19.50 -13.21
CA LEU A 75 2.16 -18.63 -12.80
C LEU A 75 2.65 -17.42 -11.97
N PRO A 76 3.37 -17.59 -10.85
CA PRO A 76 3.91 -16.45 -10.09
C PRO A 76 4.86 -15.59 -10.92
N LEU A 77 5.70 -16.22 -11.76
CA LEU A 77 6.63 -15.52 -12.64
C LEU A 77 5.89 -14.68 -13.68
N GLY A 78 4.83 -15.22 -14.30
CA GLY A 78 3.99 -14.52 -15.25
C GLY A 78 3.32 -13.29 -14.64
N VAL A 79 2.77 -13.43 -13.42
CA VAL A 79 2.18 -12.32 -12.67
C VAL A 79 3.23 -11.25 -12.33
N LEU A 80 4.42 -11.67 -11.90
CA LEU A 80 5.53 -10.77 -11.60
C LEU A 80 6.00 -10.02 -12.85
N MET A 81 6.21 -10.72 -13.96
CA MET A 81 6.67 -10.12 -15.23
C MET A 81 5.64 -9.15 -15.79
N ALA A 82 4.37 -9.55 -15.84
CA ALA A 82 3.30 -8.68 -16.33
C ALA A 82 3.16 -7.42 -15.48
N GLY A 83 3.15 -7.55 -14.15
CA GLY A 83 3.09 -6.42 -13.23
C GLY A 83 4.30 -5.51 -13.34
N THR A 84 5.51 -6.07 -13.41
CA THR A 84 6.75 -5.29 -13.57
C THR A 84 6.76 -4.55 -14.91
N MET A 85 6.41 -5.20 -15.99
CA MET A 85 6.34 -4.58 -17.32
C MET A 85 5.34 -3.41 -17.33
N LEU A 86 4.17 -3.60 -16.74
CA LEU A 86 3.13 -2.58 -16.62
C LEU A 86 3.63 -1.37 -15.80
N ASN A 87 4.35 -1.62 -14.71
CA ASN A 87 4.85 -0.56 -13.85
C ASN A 87 6.06 0.17 -14.41
N VAL A 88 6.94 -0.52 -15.13
CA VAL A 88 8.14 0.09 -15.72
C VAL A 88 7.79 0.85 -16.99
N ARG A 89 7.06 0.21 -17.93
CA ARG A 89 6.83 0.77 -19.27
C ARG A 89 5.59 1.66 -19.38
N LEU A 90 4.49 1.30 -18.70
CA LEU A 90 3.20 1.98 -18.88
C LEU A 90 2.91 3.00 -17.79
N SER A 91 3.12 2.66 -16.52
CA SER A 91 2.73 3.55 -15.41
C SER A 91 3.86 4.38 -14.83
N GLY A 92 5.13 4.05 -15.10
CA GLY A 92 6.31 4.74 -14.57
C GLY A 92 6.41 4.68 -13.04
N ARG A 93 5.92 3.59 -12.40
CA ARG A 93 5.87 3.41 -10.94
C ARG A 93 7.05 2.65 -10.36
N TRP A 94 8.04 2.32 -11.17
CA TRP A 94 9.24 1.61 -10.72
C TRP A 94 9.99 2.31 -9.55
N PRO A 95 10.04 3.69 -9.42
CA PRO A 95 10.71 4.28 -8.26
C PRO A 95 9.96 4.04 -6.96
N LEU A 96 8.62 3.90 -7.04
CA LEU A 96 7.79 3.55 -5.89
C LEU A 96 8.07 2.11 -5.45
N ILE A 97 8.13 1.17 -6.40
CA ILE A 97 8.46 -0.23 -6.12
C ILE A 97 9.83 -0.34 -5.46
N LEU A 98 10.84 0.36 -5.98
CA LEU A 98 12.18 0.36 -5.37
C LEU A 98 12.16 0.96 -3.95
N GLY A 99 11.42 2.06 -3.75
CA GLY A 99 11.25 2.65 -2.42
C GLY A 99 10.56 1.69 -1.44
N TRP A 100 9.53 0.99 -1.91
CA TRP A 100 8.81 -0.02 -1.12
C TRP A 100 9.70 -1.21 -0.76
N ILE A 101 10.34 -1.84 -1.75
CA ILE A 101 11.21 -3.01 -1.53
C ILE A 101 12.42 -2.64 -0.67
N GLY A 102 13.09 -1.52 -0.97
CA GLY A 102 14.23 -1.04 -0.17
C GLY A 102 13.83 -0.71 1.26
N GLY A 103 12.68 -0.04 1.45
CA GLY A 103 12.13 0.22 2.78
C GLY A 103 11.72 -1.06 3.52
N PHE A 104 11.15 -2.05 2.80
CA PHE A 104 10.77 -3.33 3.37
C PHE A 104 11.99 -4.11 3.88
N VAL A 105 13.06 -4.18 3.09
CA VAL A 105 14.33 -4.79 3.52
C VAL A 105 14.95 -3.95 4.66
N GLY A 106 14.96 -2.63 4.53
CA GLY A 106 15.51 -1.74 5.54
C GLY A 106 14.85 -1.89 6.92
N GLN A 107 13.51 -1.95 6.99
CA GLN A 107 12.82 -2.19 8.26
C GLN A 107 13.11 -3.58 8.83
N ALA A 108 13.28 -4.60 7.97
CA ALA A 108 13.65 -5.96 8.42
C ALA A 108 15.05 -5.97 9.05
N VAL A 109 16.01 -5.27 8.43
CA VAL A 109 17.38 -5.12 8.96
C VAL A 109 17.36 -4.32 10.28
N VAL A 110 16.63 -3.22 10.37
CA VAL A 110 16.50 -2.45 11.61
C VAL A 110 15.92 -3.29 12.74
N ARG A 111 14.87 -4.05 12.47
CA ARG A 111 14.26 -4.93 13.47
C ARG A 111 15.19 -6.09 13.90
N TRP A 112 15.99 -6.60 12.98
CA TRP A 112 17.02 -7.58 13.30
C TRP A 112 18.09 -6.99 14.21
N LEU A 113 18.60 -5.77 13.90
CA LEU A 113 19.68 -5.15 14.68
C LEU A 113 19.23 -4.63 16.04
N VAL A 114 17.99 -4.11 16.16
CA VAL A 114 17.51 -3.40 17.35
C VAL A 114 16.65 -4.30 18.25
N LEU A 115 15.88 -5.23 17.65
CA LEU A 115 14.91 -6.05 18.36
C LEU A 115 15.25 -7.54 18.35
N ASP A 116 16.43 -7.91 17.81
CA ASP A 116 16.90 -9.30 17.69
C ASP A 116 15.90 -10.24 16.96
N HIS A 117 15.12 -9.71 16.03
CA HIS A 117 14.21 -10.50 15.23
C HIS A 117 14.96 -11.24 14.11
N ALA A 118 14.57 -12.50 13.84
CA ALA A 118 15.16 -13.29 12.77
C ALA A 118 14.98 -12.62 11.39
N LEU A 119 16.08 -12.16 10.76
CA LEU A 119 16.07 -11.46 9.48
C LEU A 119 15.39 -12.27 8.37
N VAL A 120 15.70 -13.58 8.30
CA VAL A 120 15.11 -14.48 7.30
C VAL A 120 13.59 -14.52 7.44
N ALA A 121 13.08 -14.67 8.66
CA ALA A 121 11.64 -14.69 8.92
C ALA A 121 10.97 -13.36 8.54
N ALA A 122 11.65 -12.22 8.77
CA ALA A 122 11.16 -10.91 8.39
C ALA A 122 11.08 -10.69 6.87
N LEU A 123 11.90 -11.40 6.08
CA LEU A 123 11.93 -11.34 4.62
C LEU A 123 11.05 -12.39 3.93
N LEU A 124 10.63 -13.44 4.64
CA LEU A 124 9.77 -14.51 4.08
C LEU A 124 8.51 -14.00 3.35
N PRO A 125 7.82 -12.93 3.78
CA PRO A 125 6.65 -12.42 3.04
C PRO A 125 6.96 -12.07 1.58
N MET A 126 8.21 -11.72 1.25
CA MET A 126 8.62 -11.38 -0.12
C MET A 126 8.52 -12.56 -1.10
N THR A 127 8.55 -13.79 -0.61
CA THR A 127 8.44 -15.02 -1.43
C THR A 127 7.00 -15.37 -1.78
N GLY A 128 6.03 -14.75 -1.11
CA GLY A 128 4.61 -15.03 -1.29
C GLY A 128 3.98 -14.27 -2.45
N LEU A 129 3.03 -14.93 -3.14
CA LEU A 129 2.27 -14.29 -4.23
C LEU A 129 1.49 -13.07 -3.75
N ALA A 130 1.02 -13.04 -2.51
CA ALA A 130 0.37 -11.89 -1.91
C ALA A 130 1.27 -10.64 -1.91
N PHE A 131 2.56 -10.79 -1.63
CA PHE A 131 3.53 -9.70 -1.68
C PHE A 131 3.77 -9.22 -3.12
N ILE A 132 3.84 -10.15 -4.07
CA ILE A 132 4.01 -9.83 -5.51
C ILE A 132 2.79 -9.03 -6.01
N LEU A 133 1.58 -9.48 -5.70
CA LEU A 133 0.33 -8.81 -6.07
C LEU A 133 0.22 -7.44 -5.39
N PHE A 134 0.54 -7.34 -4.12
CA PHE A 134 0.57 -6.09 -3.40
C PHE A 134 1.54 -5.10 -4.03
N THR A 135 2.77 -5.53 -4.29
CA THR A 135 3.85 -4.69 -4.83
C THR A 135 3.55 -4.20 -6.25
N ASN A 136 2.99 -5.04 -7.11
CA ASN A 136 2.80 -4.69 -8.51
C ASN A 136 1.42 -4.08 -8.84
N TYR A 137 0.39 -4.38 -8.05
CA TYR A 137 -0.99 -4.03 -8.41
C TYR A 137 -1.73 -3.20 -7.36
N MET A 138 -1.31 -3.24 -6.09
CA MET A 138 -1.98 -2.48 -5.03
C MET A 138 -1.26 -1.18 -4.69
N ILE A 139 0.03 -1.27 -4.30
CA ILE A 139 0.78 -0.08 -3.90
C ILE A 139 1.06 0.87 -5.08
N THR A 140 1.03 0.36 -6.31
CA THR A 140 1.32 1.10 -7.55
C THR A 140 0.10 1.76 -8.20
N ASP A 141 -1.08 1.70 -7.58
CA ASP A 141 -2.30 2.30 -8.13
C ASP A 141 -2.08 3.78 -8.52
N PRO A 142 -2.21 4.15 -9.82
CA PRO A 142 -1.98 5.51 -10.27
C PRO A 142 -2.94 6.54 -9.68
N GLY A 143 -4.13 6.11 -9.24
CA GLY A 143 -5.12 6.97 -8.61
C GLY A 143 -4.69 7.48 -7.25
N THR A 144 -3.97 6.66 -6.50
CA THR A 144 -3.63 6.91 -5.09
C THR A 144 -2.18 7.30 -4.85
N THR A 145 -1.30 7.15 -5.85
CA THR A 145 0.15 7.34 -5.69
C THR A 145 0.66 8.67 -6.26
N PRO A 146 1.79 9.19 -5.79
CA PRO A 146 2.41 10.41 -6.30
C PRO A 146 2.90 10.26 -7.74
N HIS A 147 2.94 11.37 -8.50
CA HIS A 147 3.48 11.37 -9.87
C HIS A 147 5.01 11.61 -9.91
N LYS A 148 5.54 12.49 -9.05
CA LYS A 148 6.97 12.82 -9.03
C LYS A 148 7.78 11.63 -8.49
N ARG A 149 8.87 11.23 -9.17
CA ARG A 149 9.72 10.08 -8.81
C ARG A 149 10.19 10.10 -7.35
N ARG A 150 10.71 11.25 -6.88
CA ARG A 150 11.12 11.42 -5.49
C ARG A 150 9.99 11.12 -4.50
N ASN A 151 8.79 11.63 -4.77
CA ASN A 151 7.63 11.43 -3.89
C ASN A 151 7.13 9.97 -3.95
N GLN A 152 7.35 9.27 -5.07
CA GLN A 152 7.07 7.83 -5.20
C GLN A 152 7.96 7.03 -4.26
N VAL A 153 9.28 7.30 -4.25
CA VAL A 153 10.22 6.64 -3.33
C VAL A 153 9.82 6.91 -1.88
N VAL A 154 9.59 8.18 -1.53
CA VAL A 154 9.17 8.56 -0.17
C VAL A 154 7.88 7.85 0.23
N PHE A 155 6.89 7.76 -0.66
CA PHE A 155 5.64 7.05 -0.39
C PHE A 155 5.89 5.56 -0.14
N GLY A 156 6.69 4.89 -0.99
CA GLY A 156 7.04 3.47 -0.81
C GLY A 156 7.75 3.21 0.51
N VAL A 157 8.75 4.03 0.85
CA VAL A 157 9.48 3.94 2.13
C VAL A 157 8.53 4.21 3.32
N THR A 158 7.62 5.18 3.21
CA THR A 158 6.64 5.46 4.27
C THR A 158 5.73 4.25 4.53
N VAL A 159 5.19 3.63 3.48
CA VAL A 159 4.36 2.41 3.63
C VAL A 159 5.16 1.28 4.27
N ALA A 160 6.43 1.11 3.88
CA ALA A 160 7.30 0.10 4.47
C ALA A 160 7.62 0.37 5.95
N ALA A 161 7.84 1.62 6.33
CA ALA A 161 8.05 2.02 7.73
C ALA A 161 6.80 1.76 8.58
N VAL A 162 5.62 2.12 8.07
CA VAL A 162 4.34 1.83 8.74
C VAL A 162 4.15 0.31 8.88
N TYR A 163 4.44 -0.46 7.84
CA TYR A 163 4.42 -1.92 7.91
C TYR A 163 5.35 -2.45 9.03
N GLY A 164 6.58 -1.97 9.09
CA GLY A 164 7.54 -2.36 10.12
C GLY A 164 7.03 -2.09 11.53
N LEU A 165 6.41 -0.92 11.77
CA LEU A 165 5.78 -0.57 13.05
C LEU A 165 4.61 -1.52 13.38
N LEU A 166 3.72 -1.77 12.43
CA LEU A 166 2.57 -2.66 12.63
C LEU A 166 3.01 -4.08 13.00
N VAL A 167 4.03 -4.61 12.31
CA VAL A 167 4.56 -5.95 12.61
C VAL A 167 5.26 -5.98 13.97
N THR A 168 5.94 -4.91 14.36
CA THR A 168 6.53 -4.79 15.71
C THR A 168 5.45 -4.82 16.81
N TRP A 169 4.27 -4.29 16.53
CA TRP A 169 3.10 -4.37 17.42
C TRP A 169 2.25 -5.64 17.21
N HIS A 170 2.79 -6.64 16.50
CA HIS A 170 2.12 -7.92 16.25
C HIS A 170 0.77 -7.78 15.51
N VAL A 171 0.59 -6.71 14.74
CA VAL A 171 -0.62 -6.53 13.94
C VAL A 171 -0.60 -7.49 12.76
N VAL A 172 -1.54 -8.44 12.79
CA VAL A 172 -1.77 -9.38 11.68
C VAL A 172 -2.25 -8.60 10.45
N PHE A 173 -1.89 -9.06 9.25
CA PHE A 173 -2.25 -8.41 7.98
C PHE A 173 -1.71 -6.98 7.81
N GLY A 174 -0.65 -6.62 8.53
CA GLY A 174 -0.02 -5.30 8.52
C GLY A 174 0.28 -4.74 7.13
N LEU A 175 0.48 -5.61 6.13
CA LEU A 175 0.70 -5.23 4.73
C LEU A 175 -0.45 -4.36 4.17
N PHE A 176 -1.68 -4.81 4.35
CA PHE A 176 -2.86 -4.11 3.86
C PHE A 176 -3.18 -2.85 4.65
N PHE A 177 -3.03 -2.92 5.98
CA PHE A 177 -3.20 -1.76 6.86
C PHE A 177 -2.17 -0.67 6.60
N ALA A 178 -0.90 -1.04 6.34
CA ALA A 178 0.16 -0.09 6.05
C ALA A 178 -0.14 0.75 4.81
N LEU A 179 -0.72 0.15 3.76
CA LEU A 179 -1.09 0.91 2.56
C LEU A 179 -2.25 1.88 2.83
N VAL A 180 -3.27 1.47 3.59
CA VAL A 180 -4.38 2.36 3.97
C VAL A 180 -3.86 3.55 4.77
N ILE A 181 -3.01 3.31 5.78
CA ILE A 181 -2.39 4.35 6.59
C ILE A 181 -1.49 5.25 5.73
N GLY A 182 -0.64 4.68 4.88
CA GLY A 182 0.22 5.43 3.97
C GLY A 182 -0.57 6.33 3.02
N CYS A 183 -1.68 5.84 2.47
CA CYS A 183 -2.60 6.63 1.66
C CYS A 183 -3.27 7.75 2.46
N ALA A 184 -3.69 7.48 3.70
CA ALA A 184 -4.28 8.49 4.59
C ALA A 184 -3.26 9.59 4.95
N LEU A 185 -2.03 9.22 5.31
CA LEU A 185 -0.95 10.17 5.57
C LEU A 185 -0.68 11.06 4.36
N ARG A 186 -0.62 10.46 3.16
CA ARG A 186 -0.48 11.22 1.92
C ARG A 186 -1.66 12.18 1.71
N ALA A 187 -2.88 11.76 1.99
CA ALA A 187 -4.06 12.61 1.87
C ALA A 187 -3.97 13.84 2.79
N VAL A 188 -3.55 13.64 4.04
CA VAL A 188 -3.32 14.74 4.99
C VAL A 188 -2.27 15.72 4.44
N VAL A 189 -1.15 15.24 3.92
CA VAL A 189 -0.11 16.09 3.32
C VAL A 189 -0.66 16.88 2.14
N VAL A 190 -1.43 16.26 1.25
CA VAL A 190 -2.02 16.92 0.07
C VAL A 190 -3.04 18.00 0.47
N LEU A 191 -3.85 17.73 1.49
CA LEU A 191 -4.84 18.70 2.00
C LEU A 191 -4.20 19.84 2.79
N ALA A 192 -3.13 19.57 3.54
CA ALA A 192 -2.42 20.57 4.32
C ALA A 192 -1.54 21.51 3.47
N ALA A 193 -1.03 21.03 2.33
CA ALA A 193 -0.11 21.81 1.49
C ALA A 193 -0.64 23.20 1.09
N PRO A 194 -1.88 23.40 0.63
CA PRO A 194 -2.41 24.72 0.29
C PRO A 194 -2.60 25.63 1.52
N LEU A 195 -2.90 25.05 2.68
CA LEU A 195 -3.03 25.79 3.93
C LEU A 195 -1.68 26.36 4.37
N VAL A 196 -0.65 25.53 4.34
CA VAL A 196 0.74 25.94 4.68
C VAL A 196 1.25 26.99 3.70
N ALA A 197 0.94 26.86 2.40
CA ALA A 197 1.32 27.86 1.41
C ALA A 197 0.64 29.23 1.68
N ARG A 198 -0.62 29.25 2.05
CA ARG A 198 -1.34 30.50 2.43
C ARG A 198 -0.76 31.13 3.68
N TRP A 199 -0.36 30.34 4.69
CA TRP A 199 0.28 30.83 5.91
C TRP A 199 1.62 31.50 5.62
N ARG A 200 2.44 30.93 4.75
CA ARG A 200 3.73 31.51 4.35
C ARG A 200 3.62 32.81 3.54
N GLN A 201 2.48 33.06 2.90
CA GLN A 201 2.24 34.27 2.09
C GLN A 201 1.54 35.39 2.86
N ARG A 202 1.19 35.20 4.15
CA ARG A 202 0.68 36.29 4.97
C ARG A 202 1.80 37.31 5.17
N PRO A 203 1.60 38.59 4.75
CA PRO A 203 2.55 39.64 5.04
C PRO A 203 2.72 39.72 6.57
N THR A 204 3.94 39.75 7.04
CA THR A 204 4.20 40.22 8.39
C THR A 204 3.69 41.66 8.41
N THR A 205 2.56 41.88 9.07
CA THR A 205 2.04 43.24 9.33
C THR A 205 3.14 43.95 10.10
N ASP A 206 3.79 44.90 9.42
CA ASP A 206 4.82 45.73 9.99
C ASP A 206 4.31 46.36 11.31
N ALA A 207 4.83 45.87 12.41
CA ALA A 207 4.84 46.57 13.67
C ALA A 207 5.86 47.73 13.56
N GLY A 208 5.51 48.75 12.77
CA GLY A 208 6.46 49.82 12.49
C GLY A 208 5.87 51.05 11.85
N SER A 209 4.74 51.59 12.37
CA SER A 209 4.38 53.00 12.13
C SER A 209 3.63 53.57 13.31
N VAL A 210 4.39 53.67 14.40
CA VAL A 210 4.07 54.68 15.46
C VAL A 210 5.22 55.66 15.40
N ARG A 211 5.02 56.76 14.68
CA ARG A 211 5.71 58.04 14.90
C ARG A 211 4.66 59.15 14.79
#